data_865f2d9da3bddb3c22b418a35b2a2e67
#
_entry.id   865f2d9da3bddb3c22b418a35b2a2e67
#
_cell.length_a   1.000
_cell.length_b   1.000
_cell.length_c   1.000
_cell.angle_alpha   90.00
_cell.angle_beta   90.00
_cell.angle_gamma   90.00
#
_symmetry.space_group_name_H-M   'P 1'
#
loop_
_entity.id
_entity.type
_entity.pdbx_description
1 polymer ?
#
loop_
_entity_poly.entity_id
_entity_poly.type
_entity_poly.pdbx_seq_one_letter_code
_entity_poly.pdbx_strand_id
1 'polypeptide(L)'
;MSLARLATGQTGCAPGATEEPIVLVPLYPEQLGGMPTPRTGETLCGGTGADVLDGRLRLIAPETGKDVTEFHVKGARHTLEIAQIIGAQCAYLKAGSPSCDRDGVTGELLRRAGIEVIRVP
;
A
#
# COMPACT_ATOMS: atom_id res chain seq x y z
N MET A 1 -2.10 -3.81 11.47
CA MET A 1 -1.56 -3.14 10.27
C MET A 1 -1.09 -4.14 9.25
N SER A 2 -1.14 -3.78 8.00
CA SER A 2 -0.77 -4.67 6.93
C SER A 2 0.64 -4.36 6.43
N LEU A 3 1.50 -5.38 6.43
CA LEU A 3 2.86 -5.26 5.96
C LEU A 3 2.89 -5.20 4.43
N ALA A 4 3.54 -4.18 3.90
CA ALA A 4 3.89 -4.09 2.50
C ALA A 4 5.36 -4.46 2.32
N ARG A 5 5.68 -5.10 1.21
CA ARG A 5 7.07 -5.42 0.85
C ARG A 5 7.37 -4.89 -0.53
N LEU A 6 8.30 -3.97 -0.60
CA LEU A 6 8.78 -3.41 -1.87
C LEU A 6 9.94 -4.27 -2.36
N ALA A 7 9.93 -4.64 -3.62
CA ALA A 7 10.94 -5.49 -4.21
C ALA A 7 11.78 -4.74 -5.23
N THR A 8 13.09 -4.88 -5.14
CA THR A 8 14.06 -4.28 -6.05
C THR A 8 15.16 -5.30 -6.40
N GLY A 9 15.97 -4.99 -7.40
CA GLY A 9 17.08 -5.85 -7.80
C GLY A 9 16.71 -6.98 -8.73
N GLN A 10 15.53 -6.95 -9.35
CA GLN A 10 15.08 -7.99 -10.28
C GLN A 10 14.53 -7.38 -11.57
N THR A 11 14.55 -8.16 -12.65
CA THR A 11 14.04 -7.74 -13.95
C THR A 11 12.57 -8.07 -14.17
N GLY A 12 11.94 -8.74 -13.23
CA GLY A 12 10.52 -9.08 -13.26
C GLY A 12 10.02 -9.34 -11.86
N CYS A 13 8.71 -9.34 -11.70
CA CYS A 13 8.09 -9.44 -10.39
C CYS A 13 7.74 -10.87 -9.96
N ALA A 14 7.90 -11.85 -10.85
CA ALA A 14 7.62 -13.24 -10.51
C ALA A 14 8.80 -13.82 -9.71
N PRO A 15 8.55 -14.50 -8.58
CA PRO A 15 9.60 -15.21 -7.86
C PRO A 15 10.29 -16.21 -8.78
N GLY A 16 11.63 -16.20 -8.81
CA GLY A 16 12.41 -17.08 -9.65
C GLY A 16 12.50 -16.68 -11.12
N ALA A 17 11.97 -15.53 -11.51
CA ALA A 17 12.05 -15.03 -12.88
C ALA A 17 13.45 -14.53 -13.26
N THR A 18 14.32 -14.35 -12.29
CA THR A 18 15.69 -13.90 -12.48
C THR A 18 16.62 -14.63 -11.52
N GLU A 19 17.89 -14.79 -11.92
CA GLU A 19 18.94 -15.33 -11.04
C GLU A 19 19.49 -14.27 -10.07
N GLU A 20 19.15 -13.00 -10.27
CA GLU A 20 19.58 -11.91 -9.40
C GLU A 20 18.88 -11.97 -8.05
N PRO A 21 19.58 -11.63 -6.94
CA PRO A 21 18.96 -11.55 -5.63
C PRO A 21 17.84 -10.51 -5.60
N ILE A 22 16.71 -10.88 -4.99
CA ILE A 22 15.61 -9.96 -4.72
C ILE A 22 15.83 -9.34 -3.35
N VAL A 23 15.79 -8.01 -3.28
CA VAL A 23 15.81 -7.30 -2.00
C VAL A 23 14.39 -6.90 -1.66
N LEU A 24 13.91 -7.30 -0.49
CA LEU A 24 12.59 -6.94 0.02
C LEU A 24 12.73 -5.90 1.11
N VAL A 25 12.04 -4.78 0.97
CA VAL A 25 12.01 -3.71 1.95
C VAL A 25 10.62 -3.68 2.59
N PRO A 26 10.50 -4.11 3.86
CA PRO A 26 9.20 -4.13 4.55
C PRO A 26 8.85 -2.74 5.08
N LEU A 27 7.56 -2.41 5.02
CA LEU A 27 7.04 -1.18 5.60
C LEU A 27 5.53 -1.31 5.89
N TYR A 28 5.03 -0.39 6.70
CA TYR A 28 3.60 -0.28 7.02
C TYR A 28 3.11 1.08 6.54
N PRO A 29 2.33 1.14 5.44
CA PRO A 29 1.83 2.42 4.91
C PRO A 29 1.04 3.24 5.92
N GLU A 30 0.21 2.59 6.74
CA GLU A 30 -0.57 3.30 7.77
C GLU A 30 0.35 3.99 8.79
N GLN A 31 1.42 3.33 9.19
CA GLN A 31 2.41 3.89 10.12
C GLN A 31 3.16 5.07 9.51
N LEU A 32 3.52 4.96 8.24
CA LEU A 32 4.14 6.06 7.49
C LEU A 32 3.20 7.26 7.38
N GLY A 33 1.90 7.02 7.38
CA GLY A 33 0.88 8.08 7.40
C GLY A 33 0.66 8.71 8.76
N GLY A 34 1.29 8.19 9.83
CA GLY A 34 1.17 8.71 11.17
C GLY A 34 0.10 8.05 12.04
N MET A 35 -0.43 6.91 11.62
CA MET A 35 -1.43 6.20 12.42
C MET A 35 -0.76 5.42 13.56
N PRO A 36 -1.40 5.36 14.74
CA PRO A 36 -0.84 4.65 15.89
C PRO A 36 -0.85 3.14 15.71
N THR A 37 0.03 2.46 16.45
CA THR A 37 0.14 1.00 16.50
C THR A 37 0.10 0.54 17.96
N PRO A 38 -0.67 -0.50 18.34
CA PRO A 38 -1.65 -1.22 17.52
C PRO A 38 -2.95 -0.44 17.33
N ARG A 39 -3.74 -0.81 16.34
CA ARG A 39 -5.03 -0.18 16.07
C ARG A 39 -5.97 -1.15 15.36
N THR A 40 -7.28 -0.89 15.46
CA THR A 40 -8.27 -1.60 14.67
C THR A 40 -8.25 -1.06 13.23
N GLY A 41 -8.20 -1.97 12.26
CA GLY A 41 -8.21 -1.60 10.86
C GLY A 41 -9.57 -1.14 10.36
N GLU A 42 -9.58 -0.41 9.27
CA GLU A 42 -10.78 -0.05 8.53
C GLU A 42 -10.97 -0.99 7.34
N THR A 43 -12.14 -0.95 6.75
CA THR A 43 -12.42 -1.63 5.48
C THR A 43 -12.93 -0.61 4.47
N LEU A 44 -12.63 -0.83 3.19
CA LEU A 44 -13.20 -0.04 2.11
C LEU A 44 -14.65 -0.48 1.91
N CYS A 45 -15.58 0.42 2.24
CA CYS A 45 -17.01 0.18 2.09
C CYS A 45 -17.54 1.06 0.96
N GLY A 46 -18.09 0.42 -0.08
CA GLY A 46 -18.74 1.13 -1.18
C GLY A 46 -17.80 1.71 -2.23
N GLY A 47 -16.51 1.31 -2.24
CA GLY A 47 -15.57 1.80 -3.24
C GLY A 47 -14.17 1.19 -3.12
N THR A 48 -13.23 1.80 -3.81
CA THR A 48 -11.85 1.32 -3.91
C THR A 48 -10.86 2.40 -3.48
N GLY A 49 -9.57 2.04 -3.44
CA GLY A 49 -8.50 3.00 -3.21
C GLY A 49 -8.45 4.12 -4.26
N ALA A 50 -8.85 3.82 -5.50
CA ALA A 50 -8.98 4.85 -6.54
C ALA A 50 -10.00 5.91 -6.12
N ASP A 51 -11.14 5.50 -5.57
CA ASP A 51 -12.18 6.43 -5.11
C ASP A 51 -11.66 7.30 -3.96
N VAL A 52 -10.85 6.73 -3.07
CA VAL A 52 -10.23 7.49 -1.97
C VAL A 52 -9.24 8.51 -2.52
N LEU A 53 -8.36 8.10 -3.42
CA LEU A 53 -7.36 9.01 -4.01
C LEU A 53 -8.00 10.13 -4.82
N ASP A 54 -9.13 9.85 -5.48
CA ASP A 54 -9.84 10.81 -6.32
C ASP A 54 -10.85 11.67 -5.53
N GLY A 55 -10.91 11.49 -4.22
CA GLY A 55 -11.75 12.32 -3.34
C GLY A 55 -13.22 11.92 -3.30
N ARG A 56 -13.59 10.75 -3.84
CA ARG A 56 -14.97 10.28 -3.88
C ARG A 56 -15.38 9.44 -2.68
N LEU A 57 -14.42 8.96 -1.90
CA LEU A 57 -14.66 8.10 -0.75
C LEU A 57 -13.77 8.53 0.41
N ARG A 58 -14.35 8.55 1.61
CA ARG A 58 -13.62 8.82 2.86
C ARG A 58 -13.50 7.54 3.67
N LEU A 59 -12.37 7.36 4.35
CA LEU A 59 -12.13 6.23 5.26
C LEU A 59 -12.40 6.69 6.69
N ILE A 60 -13.34 6.03 7.33
CA ILE A 60 -13.76 6.37 8.70
C ILE A 60 -13.38 5.22 9.62
N ALA A 61 -12.69 5.53 10.70
CA ALA A 61 -12.33 4.54 11.71
C ALA A 61 -13.60 4.08 12.45
N PRO A 62 -13.92 2.76 12.46
CA PRO A 62 -15.22 2.31 12.99
C PRO A 62 -15.37 2.52 14.49
N GLU A 63 -14.30 2.48 15.27
CA GLU A 63 -14.39 2.61 16.72
C GLU A 63 -14.53 4.07 17.20
N THR A 64 -13.97 5.01 16.48
CA THR A 64 -13.91 6.41 16.91
C THR A 64 -14.78 7.33 16.06
N GLY A 65 -15.21 6.88 14.89
CA GLY A 65 -15.91 7.71 13.92
C GLY A 65 -15.02 8.76 13.25
N LYS A 66 -13.72 8.74 13.48
CA LYS A 66 -12.79 9.71 12.90
C LYS A 66 -12.52 9.42 11.45
N ASP A 67 -12.43 10.48 10.65
CA ASP A 67 -11.97 10.41 9.27
C ASP A 67 -10.45 10.23 9.25
N VAL A 68 -10.00 9.09 8.76
CA VAL A 68 -8.57 8.74 8.70
C VAL A 68 -8.04 8.72 7.27
N THR A 69 -8.80 9.28 6.33
CA THR A 69 -8.45 9.29 4.90
C THR A 69 -7.07 9.89 4.66
N GLU A 70 -6.78 11.04 5.26
CA GLU A 70 -5.52 11.73 5.03
C GLU A 70 -4.31 10.94 5.54
N PHE A 71 -4.48 10.16 6.60
CA PHE A 71 -3.42 9.27 7.07
C PHE A 71 -3.10 8.19 6.04
N HIS A 72 -4.13 7.57 5.43
CA HIS A 72 -3.94 6.56 4.40
C HIS A 72 -3.32 7.14 3.13
N VAL A 73 -3.79 8.30 2.69
CA VAL A 73 -3.25 8.98 1.51
C VAL A 73 -1.79 9.39 1.72
N LYS A 74 -1.48 9.95 2.89
CA LYS A 74 -0.11 10.31 3.25
C LYS A 74 0.80 9.09 3.28
N GLY A 75 0.33 8.00 3.89
CA GLY A 75 1.08 6.75 3.94
C GLY A 75 1.35 6.17 2.56
N ALA A 76 0.37 6.24 1.67
CA ALA A 76 0.53 5.80 0.29
C ALA A 76 1.58 6.65 -0.45
N ARG A 77 1.55 7.95 -0.27
CA ARG A 77 2.54 8.85 -0.89
C ARG A 77 3.95 8.59 -0.39
N HIS A 78 4.13 8.40 0.92
CA HIS A 78 5.43 8.07 1.48
C HIS A 78 5.93 6.70 1.00
N THR A 79 5.03 5.73 0.87
CA THR A 79 5.37 4.41 0.32
C THR A 79 5.86 4.54 -1.12
N LEU A 80 5.17 5.34 -1.94
CA LEU A 80 5.59 5.59 -3.32
C LEU A 80 6.97 6.27 -3.38
N GLU A 81 7.21 7.27 -2.52
CA GLU A 81 8.51 7.94 -2.45
C GLU A 81 9.64 6.95 -2.15
N ILE A 82 9.42 6.08 -1.16
CA ILE A 82 10.41 5.04 -0.81
C ILE A 82 10.62 4.11 -2.00
N ALA A 83 9.54 3.66 -2.64
CA ALA A 83 9.61 2.77 -3.79
C ALA A 83 10.43 3.40 -4.93
N GLN A 84 10.25 4.68 -5.18
CA GLN A 84 11.00 5.41 -6.21
C GLN A 84 12.47 5.55 -5.85
N ILE A 85 12.78 5.86 -4.58
CA ILE A 85 14.15 6.01 -4.09
C ILE A 85 14.94 4.71 -4.27
N ILE A 86 14.35 3.57 -3.92
CA ILE A 86 15.04 2.27 -4.00
C ILE A 86 14.93 1.62 -5.39
N GLY A 87 14.19 2.20 -6.31
CA GLY A 87 13.98 1.63 -7.63
C GLY A 87 13.13 0.37 -7.62
N ALA A 88 12.12 0.30 -6.75
CA ALA A 88 11.25 -0.87 -6.66
C ALA A 88 10.47 -1.06 -7.96
N GLN A 89 10.41 -2.30 -8.44
CA GLN A 89 9.66 -2.68 -9.63
C GLN A 89 8.33 -3.31 -9.29
N CYS A 90 8.19 -3.87 -8.11
CA CYS A 90 6.95 -4.47 -7.64
C CYS A 90 6.79 -4.34 -6.13
N ALA A 91 5.56 -4.54 -5.69
CA ALA A 91 5.17 -4.50 -4.29
C ALA A 91 4.26 -5.68 -3.98
N TYR A 92 4.54 -6.37 -2.89
CA TYR A 92 3.71 -7.45 -2.37
C TYR A 92 2.82 -6.86 -1.27
N LEU A 93 1.53 -6.80 -1.50
CA LEU A 93 0.59 -6.14 -0.60
C LEU A 93 -0.45 -7.12 -0.06
N LYS A 94 -0.84 -6.91 1.20
CA LYS A 94 -1.80 -7.74 1.91
C LYS A 94 -3.19 -7.60 1.32
N ALA A 95 -3.82 -8.73 0.98
CA ALA A 95 -5.19 -8.75 0.49
C ALA A 95 -6.19 -8.29 1.57
N GLY A 96 -7.22 -7.58 1.15
CA GLY A 96 -8.30 -7.12 2.04
C GLY A 96 -7.98 -5.87 2.85
N SER A 97 -6.78 -5.33 2.77
CA SER A 97 -6.42 -4.09 3.46
C SER A 97 -6.91 -2.87 2.68
N PRO A 98 -7.50 -1.86 3.33
CA PRO A 98 -7.87 -0.62 2.64
C PRO A 98 -6.66 0.15 2.13
N SER A 99 -5.50 -0.06 2.74
CA SER A 99 -4.24 0.57 2.33
C SER A 99 -3.43 -0.33 1.41
N CYS A 100 -3.24 -1.57 1.79
CA CYS A 100 -2.23 -2.45 1.21
C CYS A 100 -2.75 -3.47 0.20
N ASP A 101 -4.04 -3.58 -0.07
CA ASP A 101 -4.52 -4.44 -1.13
C ASP A 101 -4.22 -3.78 -2.50
N ARG A 102 -4.25 -4.59 -3.56
CA ARG A 102 -4.12 -4.11 -4.93
C ARG A 102 -5.09 -2.97 -5.25
N ASP A 103 -6.32 -3.07 -4.74
CA ASP A 103 -7.35 -2.04 -4.88
C ASP A 103 -7.42 -1.13 -3.65
N GLY A 104 -6.47 -1.22 -2.75
CA GLY A 104 -6.32 -0.31 -1.62
C GLY A 104 -5.69 1.01 -2.04
N VAL A 105 -5.59 1.95 -1.10
CA VAL A 105 -5.08 3.30 -1.39
C VAL A 105 -3.64 3.25 -1.86
N THR A 106 -2.76 2.57 -1.13
CA THR A 106 -1.35 2.43 -1.51
C THR A 106 -1.19 1.62 -2.79
N GLY A 107 -1.92 0.51 -2.90
CA GLY A 107 -1.86 -0.34 -4.09
C GLY A 107 -2.22 0.42 -5.36
N GLU A 108 -3.29 1.20 -5.32
CA GLU A 108 -3.71 2.01 -6.47
C GLU A 108 -2.67 3.07 -6.83
N LEU A 109 -2.12 3.77 -5.83
CA LEU A 109 -1.12 4.80 -6.09
C LEU A 109 0.15 4.20 -6.71
N LEU A 110 0.61 3.05 -6.23
CA LEU A 110 1.76 2.35 -6.79
C LEU A 110 1.49 1.91 -8.24
N ARG A 111 0.30 1.38 -8.52
CA ARG A 111 -0.08 0.98 -9.88
C ARG A 111 -0.11 2.16 -10.83
N ARG A 112 -0.62 3.31 -10.40
CA ARG A 112 -0.63 4.54 -11.19
C ARG A 112 0.78 5.00 -11.56
N ALA A 113 1.76 4.68 -10.71
CA ALA A 113 3.16 5.01 -10.95
C ALA A 113 3.92 3.94 -11.75
N GLY A 114 3.25 2.88 -12.20
CA GLY A 114 3.86 1.83 -13.01
C GLY A 114 4.53 0.71 -12.22
N ILE A 115 4.30 0.65 -10.91
CA ILE A 115 4.81 -0.41 -10.05
C ILE A 115 3.79 -1.55 -10.01
N GLU A 116 4.23 -2.77 -10.33
CA GLU A 116 3.35 -3.93 -10.28
C GLU A 116 2.99 -4.27 -8.84
N VAL A 117 1.71 -4.46 -8.56
CA VAL A 117 1.22 -4.84 -7.25
C VAL A 117 0.76 -6.28 -7.26
N ILE A 118 1.36 -7.09 -6.39
CA ILE A 118 1.06 -8.51 -6.23
C ILE A 118 0.32 -8.68 -4.90
N ARG A 119 -0.91 -9.18 -4.99
CA ARG A 119 -1.73 -9.43 -3.82
C ARG A 119 -1.25 -10.69 -3.10
N VAL A 120 -1.05 -10.61 -1.80
CA VAL A 120 -0.72 -11.76 -0.95
C VAL A 120 -1.81 -11.93 0.11
N PRO A 121 -2.12 -13.21 0.51
CA PRO A 121 -3.15 -13.47 1.51
C PRO A 121 -2.81 -12.99 2.91
#